data_2a541b813ff7c62be916c45198d7234a
#
_entry.id   2a541b813ff7c62be916c45198d7234a
#
_cell.length_a   1.000
_cell.length_b   1.000
_cell.length_c   1.000
_cell.angle_alpha   90.00
_cell.angle_beta   90.00
_cell.angle_gamma   90.00
#
_symmetry.space_group_name_H-M   'P 1'
#
loop_
_entity.id
_entity.type
_entity.pdbx_description
1 polymer ?
#
loop_
_entity_poly.entity_id
_entity_poly.type
_entity_poly.pdbx_seq_one_letter_code
_entity_poly.pdbx_strand_id
1 'polypeptide(L)'
;MLTALGEKWREAIPVVHLLALAMPFMTLQVLLQPACDARGHPGIGVRNGAAGSLVLAIGFLIGVRWGPTGLATAWIFAYPLYLGISMWRSLPVIGTNLRSVADAIAPALLAALAMAVAVSMVDRALPPLHPLPRLAILVATGGLIYSGWLCAFSRPVVRELIAIIRHRPLPDAEPANLQADCI
;
A
#
# COMPACT_ATOMS: atom_id res chain seq x y z
N MET A 1 11.98 9.20 -14.28
CA MET A 1 11.84 10.56 -13.74
C MET A 1 12.53 11.62 -14.59
N LEU A 2 13.82 11.53 -14.85
CA LEU A 2 14.53 12.53 -15.68
C LEU A 2 13.95 12.71 -17.07
N THR A 3 13.41 11.65 -17.67
CA THR A 3 12.76 11.68 -18.99
C THR A 3 11.41 12.39 -19.03
N ALA A 4 10.69 12.43 -17.90
CA ALA A 4 9.38 13.06 -17.81
C ALA A 4 9.44 14.48 -17.24
N LEU A 5 10.37 14.73 -16.31
CA LEU A 5 10.44 15.96 -15.50
C LEU A 5 11.67 16.83 -15.79
N GLY A 6 12.66 16.29 -16.54
CA GLY A 6 13.90 16.99 -16.92
C GLY A 6 14.98 16.99 -15.81
N GLU A 7 16.15 17.52 -16.16
CA GLU A 7 17.38 17.52 -15.33
C GLU A 7 17.22 18.25 -13.99
N LYS A 8 16.32 19.21 -13.89
CA LYS A 8 16.05 19.99 -12.66
C LYS A 8 15.63 19.11 -11.48
N TRP A 9 15.09 17.91 -11.75
CA TRP A 9 14.56 16.98 -10.73
C TRP A 9 15.56 15.90 -10.33
N ARG A 10 16.82 16.00 -10.74
CA ARG A 10 17.85 15.01 -10.40
C ARG A 10 18.06 14.87 -8.89
N GLU A 11 18.01 15.96 -8.16
CA GLU A 11 18.13 15.97 -6.69
C GLU A 11 16.93 15.36 -5.96
N ALA A 12 15.78 15.30 -6.61
CA ALA A 12 14.58 14.68 -6.04
C ALA A 12 14.57 13.14 -6.14
N ILE A 13 15.43 12.54 -6.96
CA ILE A 13 15.45 11.08 -7.19
C ILE A 13 15.63 10.30 -5.88
N PRO A 14 16.62 10.59 -5.01
CA PRO A 14 16.79 9.88 -3.75
C PRO A 14 15.60 10.04 -2.81
N VAL A 15 14.98 11.22 -2.78
CA VAL A 15 13.79 11.50 -1.97
C VAL A 15 12.62 10.62 -2.41
N VAL A 16 12.39 10.52 -3.71
CA VAL A 16 11.30 9.70 -4.27
C VAL A 16 11.52 8.21 -4.03
N HIS A 17 12.76 7.72 -4.12
CA HIS A 17 13.07 6.33 -3.80
C HIS A 17 12.76 6.02 -2.33
N LEU A 18 13.13 6.91 -1.40
CA LEU A 18 12.85 6.75 0.01
C LEU A 18 11.34 6.78 0.29
N LEU A 19 10.61 7.70 -0.32
CA LEU A 19 9.15 7.77 -0.18
C LEU A 19 8.45 6.54 -0.77
N ALA A 20 8.91 6.05 -1.92
CA ALA A 20 8.36 4.83 -2.52
C ALA A 20 8.51 3.61 -1.59
N LEU A 21 9.60 3.54 -0.81
CA LEU A 21 9.82 2.49 0.17
C LEU A 21 8.86 2.62 1.38
N ALA A 22 8.43 3.82 1.73
CA ALA A 22 7.46 4.06 2.80
C ALA A 22 5.99 3.78 2.37
N MET A 23 5.69 3.80 1.07
CA MET A 23 4.33 3.64 0.53
C MET A 23 3.57 2.39 1.02
N PRO A 24 4.15 1.18 1.11
CA PRO A 24 3.45 0.01 1.61
C PRO A 24 2.91 0.19 3.03
N PHE A 25 3.69 0.83 3.91
CA PHE A 25 3.27 1.11 5.29
C PHE A 25 2.15 2.13 5.34
N MET A 26 2.20 3.16 4.49
CA MET A 26 1.14 4.16 4.37
C MET A 26 -0.17 3.53 3.89
N THR A 27 -0.11 2.67 2.87
CA THR A 27 -1.29 1.99 2.33
C THR A 27 -1.96 1.11 3.37
N LEU A 28 -1.18 0.33 4.13
CA LEU A 28 -1.70 -0.50 5.21
C LEU A 28 -2.35 0.35 6.32
N GLN A 29 -1.75 1.47 6.65
CA GLN A 29 -2.28 2.38 7.67
C GLN A 29 -3.67 2.92 7.30
N VAL A 30 -3.87 3.30 6.04
CA VAL A 30 -5.16 3.82 5.55
C VAL A 30 -6.28 2.78 5.66
N LEU A 31 -5.99 1.50 5.54
CA LEU A 31 -6.99 0.43 5.61
C LEU A 31 -7.48 0.13 7.04
N LEU A 32 -6.70 0.46 8.06
CA LEU A 32 -7.06 0.18 9.47
C LEU A 32 -8.25 1.02 9.95
N GLN A 33 -8.36 2.27 9.51
CA GLN A 33 -9.43 3.17 9.94
C GLN A 33 -10.82 2.68 9.52
N PRO A 34 -11.11 2.42 8.22
CA PRO A 34 -12.42 1.93 7.81
C PRO A 34 -12.80 0.60 8.47
N ALA A 35 -11.81 -0.26 8.76
CA ALA A 35 -12.05 -1.52 9.44
C ALA A 35 -12.52 -1.33 10.89
N CYS A 36 -11.97 -0.35 11.62
CA CYS A 36 -12.40 0.00 12.98
C CYS A 36 -13.79 0.67 12.96
N ASP A 37 -14.04 1.53 11.98
CA ASP A 37 -15.31 2.24 11.84
C ASP A 37 -16.46 1.25 11.55
N ALA A 38 -16.22 0.25 10.68
CA ALA A 38 -17.18 -0.82 10.40
C ALA A 38 -17.51 -1.68 11.62
N ARG A 39 -16.65 -1.72 12.62
CA ARG A 39 -16.87 -2.39 13.92
C ARG A 39 -17.52 -1.50 14.98
N GLY A 40 -17.91 -0.27 14.64
CA GLY A 40 -18.55 0.68 15.54
C GLY A 40 -17.61 1.35 16.54
N HIS A 41 -16.30 1.35 16.28
CA HIS A 41 -15.30 1.94 17.16
C HIS A 41 -14.50 3.09 16.51
N PRO A 42 -15.17 4.18 16.06
CA PRO A 42 -14.49 5.28 15.38
C PRO A 42 -13.48 6.04 16.28
N GLY A 43 -13.67 5.98 17.59
CA GLY A 43 -12.74 6.62 18.53
C GLY A 43 -11.32 6.07 18.51
N ILE A 44 -11.10 4.85 18.00
CA ILE A 44 -9.77 4.27 17.83
C ILE A 44 -9.01 5.01 16.74
N GLY A 45 -9.69 5.35 15.66
CA GLY A 45 -9.10 6.11 14.57
C GLY A 45 -8.61 7.49 15.03
N VAL A 46 -9.38 8.19 15.84
CA VAL A 46 -8.96 9.48 16.40
C VAL A 46 -7.70 9.33 17.27
N ARG A 47 -7.65 8.30 18.11
CA ARG A 47 -6.48 8.01 18.95
C ARG A 47 -5.26 7.61 18.12
N ASN A 48 -5.45 6.83 17.06
CA ASN A 48 -4.39 6.46 16.14
C ASN A 48 -3.90 7.68 15.35
N GLY A 49 -4.82 8.55 14.88
CA GLY A 49 -4.46 9.79 14.21
C GLY A 49 -3.63 10.72 15.10
N ALA A 50 -4.02 10.89 16.37
CA ALA A 50 -3.27 11.69 17.33
C ALA A 50 -1.87 11.10 17.59
N ALA A 51 -1.77 9.77 17.76
CA ALA A 51 -0.47 9.10 17.94
C ALA A 51 0.39 9.24 16.66
N GLY A 52 -0.20 9.09 15.47
CA GLY A 52 0.49 9.27 14.20
C GLY A 52 1.01 10.69 14.02
N SER A 53 0.18 11.69 14.33
CA SER A 53 0.59 13.10 14.26
C SER A 53 1.80 13.38 15.16
N LEU A 54 1.81 12.82 16.38
CA LEU A 54 2.93 12.98 17.30
C LEU A 54 4.21 12.29 16.78
N VAL A 55 4.10 11.05 16.33
CA VAL A 55 5.23 10.28 15.79
C VAL A 55 5.82 10.97 14.55
N LEU A 56 4.96 11.41 13.63
CA LEU A 56 5.39 12.10 12.43
C LEU A 56 6.01 13.47 12.73
N ALA A 57 5.41 14.23 13.66
CA ALA A 57 5.95 15.53 14.06
C ALA A 57 7.35 15.39 14.66
N ILE A 58 7.56 14.43 15.56
CA ILE A 58 8.89 14.16 16.14
C ILE A 58 9.86 13.71 15.05
N GLY A 59 9.45 12.79 14.17
CA GLY A 59 10.26 12.33 13.06
C GLY A 59 10.70 13.48 12.14
N PHE A 60 9.80 14.40 11.82
CA PHE A 60 10.11 15.55 10.96
C PHE A 60 10.99 16.58 11.66
N LEU A 61 10.77 16.84 12.95
CA LEU A 61 11.64 17.73 13.72
C LEU A 61 13.10 17.23 13.77
N ILE A 62 13.26 15.91 13.83
CA ILE A 62 14.58 15.29 13.76
C ILE A 62 15.11 15.34 12.33
N GLY A 63 14.29 14.95 11.34
CA GLY A 63 14.67 14.82 9.93
C GLY A 63 15.02 16.15 9.25
N VAL A 64 14.39 17.25 9.67
CA VAL A 64 14.61 18.57 9.05
C VAL A 64 16.07 19.04 9.09
N ARG A 65 16.85 18.55 10.06
CA ARG A 65 18.27 18.89 10.20
C ARG A 65 19.14 18.41 9.00
N TRP A 66 18.66 17.40 8.27
CA TRP A 66 19.34 16.84 7.09
C TRP A 66 18.62 17.21 5.77
N GLY A 67 17.77 18.25 5.78
CA GLY A 67 17.08 18.73 4.59
C GLY A 67 16.04 17.78 4.02
N PRO A 68 15.72 17.85 2.70
CA PRO A 68 14.67 17.06 2.08
C PRO A 68 14.86 15.54 2.18
N THR A 69 16.10 15.07 2.09
CA THR A 69 16.46 13.65 2.25
C THR A 69 16.25 13.17 3.68
N GLY A 70 16.53 14.02 4.68
CA GLY A 70 16.26 13.74 6.07
C GLY A 70 14.78 13.63 6.38
N LEU A 71 13.95 14.48 5.79
CA LEU A 71 12.49 14.38 5.87
C LEU A 71 11.97 13.07 5.25
N ALA A 72 12.50 12.67 4.09
CA ALA A 72 12.13 11.42 3.44
C ALA A 72 12.55 10.18 4.26
N THR A 73 13.73 10.23 4.89
CA THR A 73 14.17 9.16 5.81
C THR A 73 13.31 9.09 7.06
N ALA A 74 12.85 10.23 7.58
CA ALA A 74 11.93 10.25 8.72
C ALA A 74 10.64 9.46 8.43
N TRP A 75 10.12 9.50 7.20
CA TRP A 75 8.96 8.72 6.79
C TRP A 75 9.18 7.20 6.88
N ILE A 76 10.37 6.73 6.49
CA ILE A 76 10.70 5.30 6.53
C ILE A 76 10.69 4.74 7.95
N PHE A 77 11.08 5.54 8.94
CA PHE A 77 11.09 5.12 10.35
C PHE A 77 9.77 5.42 11.06
N ALA A 78 9.18 6.57 10.82
CA ALA A 78 7.97 7.01 11.49
C ALA A 78 6.74 6.18 11.07
N TYR A 79 6.60 5.83 9.78
CA TYR A 79 5.43 5.07 9.34
C TYR A 79 5.37 3.63 9.85
N PRO A 80 6.44 2.83 9.84
CA PRO A 80 6.40 1.50 10.47
C PRO A 80 6.09 1.55 11.96
N LEU A 81 6.63 2.54 12.67
CA LEU A 81 6.34 2.76 14.09
C LEU A 81 4.86 3.12 14.29
N TYR A 82 4.35 4.07 13.51
CA TYR A 82 2.95 4.47 13.53
C TYR A 82 2.02 3.30 13.19
N LEU A 83 2.35 2.53 12.15
CA LEU A 83 1.61 1.34 11.76
C LEU A 83 1.60 0.30 12.89
N GLY A 84 2.74 0.05 13.53
CA GLY A 84 2.84 -0.87 14.67
C GLY A 84 1.94 -0.48 15.83
N ILE A 85 1.94 0.80 16.22
CA ILE A 85 1.06 1.34 17.26
C ILE A 85 -0.41 1.20 16.88
N SER A 86 -0.74 1.54 15.63
CA SER A 86 -2.12 1.45 15.12
C SER A 86 -2.60 0.01 15.03
N MET A 87 -1.78 -0.91 14.55
CA MET A 87 -2.09 -2.35 14.52
C MET A 87 -2.33 -2.89 15.93
N TRP A 88 -1.45 -2.60 16.87
CA TRP A 88 -1.60 -3.06 18.25
C TRP A 88 -2.94 -2.65 18.87
N ARG A 89 -3.44 -1.46 18.55
CA ARG A 89 -4.73 -0.96 19.05
C ARG A 89 -5.94 -1.45 18.24
N SER A 90 -5.79 -1.57 16.91
CA SER A 90 -6.89 -1.87 16.01
C SER A 90 -7.17 -3.37 15.86
N LEU A 91 -6.14 -4.23 15.87
CA LEU A 91 -6.33 -5.66 15.65
C LEU A 91 -7.27 -6.33 16.65
N PRO A 92 -7.18 -6.06 17.99
CA PRO A 92 -8.10 -6.66 18.96
C PRO A 92 -9.55 -6.28 18.72
N VAL A 93 -9.80 -5.06 18.24
CA VAL A 93 -11.14 -4.55 17.97
C VAL A 93 -11.73 -5.12 16.67
N ILE A 94 -10.90 -5.25 15.66
CA ILE A 94 -11.28 -5.89 14.40
C ILE A 94 -11.51 -7.40 14.60
N GLY A 95 -10.95 -7.99 15.65
CA GLY A 95 -11.04 -9.44 15.94
C GLY A 95 -10.10 -10.25 15.04
N THR A 96 -8.98 -9.66 14.63
CA THR A 96 -8.01 -10.24 13.71
C THR A 96 -6.62 -10.31 14.36
N ASN A 97 -5.82 -11.29 13.98
CA ASN A 97 -4.45 -11.46 14.44
C ASN A 97 -3.44 -10.93 13.41
N LEU A 98 -2.26 -10.56 13.89
CA LEU A 98 -1.16 -10.10 13.03
C LEU A 98 -0.81 -11.14 11.94
N ARG A 99 -0.91 -12.42 12.25
CA ARG A 99 -0.68 -13.50 11.28
C ARG A 99 -1.68 -13.45 10.13
N SER A 100 -2.96 -13.31 10.42
CA SER A 100 -4.00 -13.24 9.39
C SER A 100 -3.81 -12.02 8.46
N VAL A 101 -3.36 -10.89 9.02
CA VAL A 101 -3.02 -9.71 8.22
C VAL A 101 -1.78 -9.99 7.36
N ALA A 102 -0.75 -10.62 7.91
CA ALA A 102 0.45 -11.00 7.16
C ALA A 102 0.14 -11.99 6.04
N ASP A 103 -0.68 -13.00 6.30
CA ASP A 103 -1.11 -14.00 5.30
C ASP A 103 -1.94 -13.36 4.17
N ALA A 104 -2.77 -12.37 4.49
CA ALA A 104 -3.54 -11.63 3.49
C ALA A 104 -2.65 -10.72 2.61
N ILE A 105 -1.58 -10.18 3.15
CA ILE A 105 -0.66 -9.26 2.44
C ILE A 105 0.44 -10.02 1.71
N ALA A 106 0.85 -11.20 2.20
CA ALA A 106 1.95 -11.98 1.65
C ALA A 106 1.85 -12.20 0.13
N PRO A 107 0.72 -12.60 -0.47
CA PRO A 107 0.63 -12.80 -1.91
C PRO A 107 0.86 -11.51 -2.71
N ALA A 108 0.38 -10.36 -2.20
CA ALA A 108 0.60 -9.07 -2.85
C ALA A 108 2.06 -8.61 -2.75
N LEU A 109 2.71 -8.83 -1.61
CA LEU A 109 4.14 -8.55 -1.43
C LEU A 109 5.01 -9.44 -2.32
N LEU A 110 4.69 -10.73 -2.41
CA LEU A 110 5.40 -11.66 -3.30
C LEU A 110 5.24 -11.26 -4.76
N ALA A 111 4.02 -10.84 -5.17
CA ALA A 111 3.78 -10.32 -6.52
C ALA A 111 4.62 -9.06 -6.81
N ALA A 112 4.67 -8.12 -5.87
CA ALA A 112 5.45 -6.91 -6.00
C ALA A 112 6.97 -7.18 -6.06
N LEU A 113 7.47 -8.13 -5.26
CA LEU A 113 8.87 -8.56 -5.29
C LEU A 113 9.21 -9.25 -6.60
N ALA A 114 8.36 -10.17 -7.06
CA ALA A 114 8.55 -10.85 -8.34
C ALA A 114 8.57 -9.84 -9.51
N MET A 115 7.65 -8.87 -9.48
CA MET A 115 7.63 -7.77 -10.45
C MET A 115 8.93 -6.95 -10.39
N ALA A 116 9.39 -6.57 -9.20
CA ALA A 116 10.60 -5.77 -9.03
C ALA A 116 11.85 -6.51 -9.56
N VAL A 117 11.97 -7.81 -9.27
CA VAL A 117 13.07 -8.65 -9.77
C VAL A 117 13.00 -8.76 -11.29
N ALA A 118 11.83 -9.05 -11.86
CA ALA A 118 11.67 -9.20 -13.30
C ALA A 118 11.96 -7.89 -14.05
N VAL A 119 11.42 -6.76 -13.57
CA VAL A 119 11.69 -5.44 -14.15
C VAL A 119 13.18 -5.11 -14.07
N SER A 120 13.84 -5.41 -12.96
CA SER A 120 15.29 -5.18 -12.82
C SER A 120 16.13 -6.07 -13.73
N MET A 121 15.72 -7.30 -13.98
CA MET A 121 16.37 -8.19 -14.96
C MET A 121 16.20 -7.69 -16.39
N VAL A 122 14.99 -7.29 -16.75
CA VAL A 122 14.71 -6.71 -18.09
C VAL A 122 15.50 -5.42 -18.29
N ASP A 123 15.56 -4.56 -17.27
CA ASP A 123 16.29 -3.29 -17.34
C ASP A 123 17.79 -3.49 -17.59
N ARG A 124 18.39 -4.55 -17.01
CA ARG A 124 19.80 -4.93 -17.22
C ARG A 124 20.05 -5.59 -18.58
N ALA A 125 19.04 -6.28 -19.12
CA ALA A 125 19.15 -6.97 -20.40
C ALA A 125 18.90 -6.05 -21.61
N LEU A 126 18.24 -4.92 -21.39
CA LEU A 126 17.96 -3.98 -22.46
C LEU A 126 19.23 -3.23 -22.89
N PRO A 127 19.51 -3.16 -24.21
CA PRO A 127 20.55 -2.29 -24.74
C PRO A 127 20.23 -0.82 -24.42
N PRO A 128 21.18 0.10 -24.58
CA PRO A 128 20.98 1.54 -24.35
C PRO A 128 19.99 2.12 -25.37
N LEU A 129 18.71 1.96 -25.06
CA LEU A 129 17.59 2.51 -25.82
C LEU A 129 17.28 3.94 -25.39
N HIS A 130 16.61 4.66 -26.29
CA HIS A 130 16.06 5.98 -25.94
C HIS A 130 15.20 5.88 -24.69
N PRO A 131 15.22 6.86 -23.77
CA PRO A 131 14.59 6.75 -22.46
C PRO A 131 13.06 6.51 -22.50
N LEU A 132 12.35 7.01 -23.51
CA LEU A 132 10.89 6.82 -23.64
C LEU A 132 10.48 5.37 -23.94
N PRO A 133 11.00 4.69 -25.00
CA PRO A 133 10.66 3.29 -25.23
C PRO A 133 11.13 2.36 -24.11
N ARG A 134 12.27 2.64 -23.49
CA ARG A 134 12.73 1.90 -22.31
C ARG A 134 11.71 1.95 -21.17
N LEU A 135 11.21 3.14 -20.85
CA LEU A 135 10.18 3.31 -19.82
C LEU A 135 8.90 2.53 -20.19
N ALA A 136 8.44 2.62 -21.45
CA ALA A 136 7.25 1.91 -21.91
C ALA A 136 7.38 0.38 -21.78
N ILE A 137 8.54 -0.18 -22.13
CA ILE A 137 8.82 -1.62 -22.00
C ILE A 137 8.82 -2.04 -20.52
N LEU A 138 9.47 -1.27 -19.64
CA LEU A 138 9.52 -1.59 -18.21
C LEU A 138 8.13 -1.53 -17.55
N VAL A 139 7.33 -0.52 -17.90
CA VAL A 139 5.94 -0.40 -17.39
C VAL A 139 5.06 -1.53 -17.92
N ALA A 140 5.14 -1.85 -19.22
CA ALA A 140 4.39 -2.95 -19.81
C ALA A 140 4.77 -4.30 -19.16
N THR A 141 6.06 -4.55 -19.00
CA THR A 141 6.56 -5.78 -18.34
C THR A 141 6.06 -5.89 -16.90
N GLY A 142 6.18 -4.82 -16.12
CA GLY A 142 5.69 -4.78 -14.74
C GLY A 142 4.19 -5.02 -14.66
N GLY A 143 3.41 -4.36 -15.52
CA GLY A 143 1.95 -4.52 -15.59
C GLY A 143 1.51 -5.93 -15.97
N LEU A 144 2.17 -6.54 -16.96
CA LEU A 144 1.87 -7.92 -17.37
C LEU A 144 2.18 -8.95 -16.29
N ILE A 145 3.33 -8.82 -15.62
CA ILE A 145 3.72 -9.74 -14.53
C ILE A 145 2.77 -9.61 -13.35
N TYR A 146 2.47 -8.37 -12.93
CA TYR A 146 1.57 -8.13 -11.82
C TYR A 146 0.15 -8.63 -12.12
N SER A 147 -0.38 -8.32 -13.30
CA SER A 147 -1.71 -8.78 -13.73
C SER A 147 -1.76 -10.31 -13.86
N GLY A 148 -0.72 -10.93 -14.43
CA GLY A 148 -0.61 -12.38 -14.56
C GLY A 148 -0.57 -13.07 -13.19
N TRP A 149 0.18 -12.53 -12.24
CA TRP A 149 0.23 -13.05 -10.86
C TRP A 149 -1.12 -12.92 -10.16
N LEU A 150 -1.79 -11.77 -10.29
CA LEU A 150 -3.13 -11.56 -9.72
C LEU A 150 -4.14 -12.56 -10.27
N CYS A 151 -4.15 -12.77 -11.59
CA CYS A 151 -5.03 -13.74 -12.24
C CYS A 151 -4.73 -15.19 -11.84
N ALA A 152 -3.47 -15.52 -11.57
CA ALA A 152 -3.06 -16.87 -11.20
C ALA A 152 -3.38 -17.21 -9.73
N PHE A 153 -3.07 -16.28 -8.81
CA PHE A 153 -3.14 -16.54 -7.36
C PHE A 153 -4.35 -15.92 -6.67
N SER A 154 -4.94 -14.86 -7.21
CA SER A 154 -6.07 -14.15 -6.56
C SER A 154 -7.35 -14.26 -7.36
N ARG A 155 -7.63 -15.46 -7.90
CA ARG A 155 -8.87 -15.74 -8.65
C ARG A 155 -10.18 -15.30 -7.95
N PRO A 156 -10.36 -15.46 -6.61
CA PRO A 156 -11.56 -14.96 -5.94
C PRO A 156 -11.68 -13.43 -6.01
N VAL A 157 -10.59 -12.71 -5.75
CA VAL A 157 -10.56 -11.22 -5.78
C VAL A 157 -10.85 -10.69 -7.19
N VAL A 158 -10.30 -11.33 -8.22
CA VAL A 158 -10.57 -10.96 -9.61
C VAL A 158 -12.03 -11.21 -9.98
N ARG A 159 -12.63 -12.31 -9.51
CA ARG A 159 -14.06 -12.59 -9.74
C ARG A 159 -14.97 -11.57 -9.05
N GLU A 160 -14.67 -11.19 -7.82
CA GLU A 160 -15.41 -10.14 -7.10
C GLU A 160 -15.30 -8.77 -7.81
N LEU A 161 -14.10 -8.39 -8.25
CA LEU A 161 -13.90 -7.17 -9.04
C LEU A 161 -14.72 -7.18 -10.34
N ILE A 162 -14.70 -8.29 -11.07
CA ILE A 162 -15.49 -8.44 -12.30
C ILE A 162 -17.00 -8.42 -12.00
N ALA A 163 -17.41 -9.03 -10.89
CA ALA A 163 -18.82 -9.02 -10.46
C ALA A 163 -19.30 -7.60 -10.11
N ILE A 164 -18.48 -6.82 -9.40
CA ILE A 164 -18.76 -5.42 -9.07
C ILE A 164 -18.84 -4.56 -10.35
N ILE A 165 -17.91 -4.72 -11.30
CA ILE A 165 -17.90 -3.97 -12.56
C ILE A 165 -19.11 -4.34 -13.43
N ARG A 166 -19.57 -5.60 -13.39
CA ARG A 166 -20.74 -6.07 -14.15
C ARG A 166 -22.09 -5.80 -13.46
N HIS A 167 -22.12 -5.06 -12.35
CA HIS A 167 -23.36 -4.80 -11.58
C HIS A 167 -24.15 -6.09 -11.26
N ARG A 168 -23.48 -7.23 -11.09
CA ARG A 168 -24.13 -8.46 -10.61
C ARG A 168 -24.08 -8.48 -9.09
N PRO A 169 -25.21 -8.73 -8.39
CA PRO A 169 -25.19 -8.93 -6.95
C PRO A 169 -24.26 -10.10 -6.62
N LEU A 170 -23.41 -9.90 -5.59
CA LEU A 170 -22.51 -10.94 -5.08
C LEU A 170 -23.31 -12.18 -4.69
N PRO A 171 -22.88 -13.40 -5.05
CA PRO A 171 -23.62 -14.62 -4.75
C PRO A 171 -23.80 -14.92 -3.26
N ASP A 172 -23.02 -14.28 -2.38
CA ASP A 172 -23.03 -14.51 -0.93
C ASP A 172 -23.61 -13.34 -0.12
N ALA A 173 -24.23 -12.36 -0.76
CA ALA A 173 -25.04 -11.36 -0.07
C ALA A 173 -26.40 -11.97 0.27
N GLU A 174 -26.41 -12.96 1.15
CA GLU A 174 -27.63 -13.39 1.85
C GLU A 174 -28.17 -12.15 2.59
N PRO A 175 -29.41 -11.73 2.33
CA PRO A 175 -29.97 -10.59 3.04
C PRO A 175 -29.99 -10.98 4.52
N ALA A 176 -29.11 -10.34 5.29
CA ALA A 176 -29.19 -10.39 6.74
C ALA A 176 -30.64 -10.04 7.11
N ASN A 177 -31.33 -11.01 7.65
CA ASN A 177 -32.70 -10.95 8.10
C ASN A 177 -32.84 -9.82 9.15
N LEU A 178 -33.02 -8.60 8.67
CA LEU A 178 -33.29 -7.39 9.47
C LEU A 178 -34.80 -7.31 9.81
N GLN A 179 -35.46 -8.48 9.94
CA GLN A 179 -36.86 -8.55 10.31
C GLN A 179 -37.10 -9.62 11.39
N ALA A 180 -36.60 -9.37 12.56
CA ALA A 180 -37.14 -9.95 13.79
C ALA A 180 -36.41 -9.36 14.98
N ASP A 181 -36.75 -8.16 15.44
CA ASP A 181 -36.75 -7.76 16.82
C ASP A 181 -37.22 -6.29 16.94
N CYS A 182 -38.47 -6.09 16.49
CA CYS A 182 -39.27 -4.94 16.91
C CYS A 182 -40.63 -5.52 17.40
N ILE A 183 -40.65 -6.12 18.60
CA ILE A 183 -41.81 -6.20 19.46
C ILE A 183 -41.34 -5.99 20.90
#